data_f0aaf6c31d1cd9ff039c93086342f727
#
_entry.id   f0aaf6c31d1cd9ff039c93086342f727
#
_cell.length_a   1.000
_cell.length_b   1.000
_cell.length_c   1.000
_cell.angle_alpha   90.00
_cell.angle_beta   90.00
_cell.angle_gamma   90.00
#
_symmetry.space_group_name_H-M   'P 1'
#
loop_
_entity.id
_entity.type
_entity.pdbx_description
1 polymer ?
#
loop_
_entity_poly.entity_id
_entity_poly.type
_entity_poly.pdbx_seq_one_letter_code
_entity_poly.pdbx_strand_id
1 'polypeptide(L)'
;MQACRQPATTSCTGLWTPALSPLCACVLASFTVVIMAGEEGKKVPAVPESLLKKRKAFAAMKAQRIKKMLTEKKTRKTTRKLIYKRAEQYHKEYRQMYRREIRLSRMARKVGNYYVPAEPKLAFVIRIRGINGVSPKVRKVLQLLRLRQIFNGVFVKLNKASINMLRIAEPYIAWGYPNLKSVRELIYKRGYGKIRKQRIALTDNDMIQKSLGKYGIICVEDLIHEIYTVGKNFKGANNFLWPFKLSSPRGGMNKKTTHFVEGGDAGNREDQINRMIRRMN
;
A
#
# COMPACT_ATOMS: atom_id res chain seq x y z
N MET A 1 32.33 42.04 32.08
CA MET A 1 33.04 41.30 33.13
C MET A 1 32.70 39.82 33.02
N GLN A 2 33.71 39.03 32.96
CA GLN A 2 33.83 37.53 33.02
C GLN A 2 33.20 36.77 31.85
N ALA A 3 33.90 36.39 30.86
CA ALA A 3 35.10 35.55 30.71
C ALA A 3 34.83 34.06 30.85
N CYS A 4 34.97 33.40 29.71
CA CYS A 4 35.72 32.15 29.47
C CYS A 4 35.29 30.85 30.15
N ARG A 5 35.08 29.83 29.36
CA ARG A 5 36.08 28.77 29.11
C ARG A 5 35.54 27.70 28.13
N GLN A 6 36.23 27.53 27.04
CA GLN A 6 36.27 26.26 26.31
C GLN A 6 37.20 25.28 27.04
N PRO A 7 37.04 23.98 26.89
CA PRO A 7 38.20 23.10 26.84
C PRO A 7 38.27 22.28 25.53
N ALA A 8 39.36 22.44 24.92
CA ALA A 8 40.39 21.50 24.39
C ALA A 8 39.88 20.23 23.68
N THR A 9 40.23 20.22 22.42
CA THR A 9 40.40 19.07 21.51
C THR A 9 41.44 18.06 22.07
N THR A 10 41.03 16.80 22.16
CA THR A 10 41.99 15.69 22.20
C THR A 10 41.60 14.66 21.16
N SER A 11 42.39 14.60 20.11
CA SER A 11 42.44 13.56 19.10
C SER A 11 42.93 12.25 19.74
N CYS A 12 42.11 11.19 19.64
CA CYS A 12 42.59 9.83 19.81
C CYS A 12 42.25 9.02 18.58
N THR A 13 43.18 8.93 17.68
CA THR A 13 43.30 7.88 16.67
C THR A 13 43.60 6.56 17.38
N GLY A 14 42.60 5.73 17.54
CA GLY A 14 42.74 4.37 18.03
C GLY A 14 42.24 3.40 16.97
N LEU A 15 43.17 2.81 16.24
CA LEU A 15 42.96 1.63 15.41
C LEU A 15 42.47 0.48 16.31
N TRP A 16 41.21 0.15 16.20
CA TRP A 16 40.66 -1.09 16.76
C TRP A 16 40.82 -2.23 15.75
N THR A 17 41.87 -3.03 15.91
CA THR A 17 41.98 -4.39 15.38
C THR A 17 41.23 -5.32 16.33
N PRO A 18 40.22 -6.10 15.88
CA PRO A 18 39.67 -7.12 16.75
C PRO A 18 40.65 -8.27 16.88
N ALA A 19 41.24 -8.39 18.07
CA ALA A 19 42.01 -9.57 18.47
C ALA A 19 41.10 -10.79 18.43
N LEU A 20 41.34 -11.70 17.50
CA LEU A 20 40.76 -13.04 17.47
C LEU A 20 41.30 -13.78 18.72
N SER A 21 40.39 -14.14 19.62
CA SER A 21 40.69 -14.96 20.80
C SER A 21 41.26 -16.32 20.38
N PRO A 22 42.25 -16.85 21.09
CA PRO A 22 42.96 -18.08 20.73
C PRO A 22 42.16 -19.37 20.89
N LEU A 23 40.89 -19.31 21.23
CA LEU A 23 39.98 -20.48 21.38
C LEU A 23 39.41 -21.04 20.07
N CYS A 24 39.58 -20.35 18.96
CA CYS A 24 39.03 -20.80 17.67
C CYS A 24 40.06 -21.61 16.84
N ALA A 25 41.31 -21.62 17.21
CA ALA A 25 42.38 -22.36 16.52
C ALA A 25 42.49 -23.84 16.95
N CYS A 26 41.97 -24.21 18.12
CA CYS A 26 42.01 -25.59 18.60
C CYS A 26 40.94 -26.53 18.01
N VAL A 27 39.86 -26.02 17.42
CA VAL A 27 38.81 -26.87 16.87
C VAL A 27 39.11 -27.32 15.42
N LEU A 28 39.99 -26.61 14.71
CA LEU A 28 40.41 -27.00 13.37
C LEU A 28 41.62 -27.94 13.31
N ALA A 29 42.40 -28.02 14.39
CA ALA A 29 43.54 -28.95 14.47
C ALA A 29 43.14 -30.37 14.88
N SER A 30 41.99 -30.57 15.50
CA SER A 30 41.52 -31.89 15.92
C SER A 30 40.82 -32.67 14.83
N PHE A 31 40.52 -32.05 13.67
CA PHE A 31 39.81 -32.73 12.58
C PHE A 31 40.71 -33.33 11.50
N THR A 32 42.01 -33.07 11.56
CA THR A 32 42.99 -33.55 10.57
C THR A 32 43.82 -34.75 11.05
N VAL A 33 43.71 -35.15 12.32
CA VAL A 33 44.55 -36.27 12.87
C VAL A 33 43.79 -37.61 12.97
N VAL A 34 42.46 -37.62 12.73
CA VAL A 34 41.67 -38.87 12.82
C VAL A 34 41.55 -39.65 11.48
N ILE A 35 42.29 -39.20 10.43
CA ILE A 35 42.22 -39.91 9.11
C ILE A 35 43.32 -40.95 8.93
N MET A 36 44.20 -41.16 9.91
CA MET A 36 45.29 -42.16 9.80
C MET A 36 45.26 -43.27 10.85
N ALA A 37 44.08 -43.72 11.28
CA ALA A 37 43.94 -45.00 11.94
C ALA A 37 43.16 -45.93 11.01
N GLY A 38 43.86 -46.87 10.37
CA GLY A 38 43.27 -47.84 9.49
C GLY A 38 42.24 -48.71 10.22
N GLU A 39 40.95 -48.44 10.00
CA GLU A 39 39.92 -49.44 10.25
C GLU A 39 39.70 -50.21 8.96
N GLU A 40 39.96 -51.50 9.00
CA GLU A 40 39.59 -52.46 7.99
C GLU A 40 38.13 -52.29 7.62
N GLY A 41 37.89 -51.80 6.40
CA GLY A 41 36.59 -51.39 5.92
C GLY A 41 35.55 -52.48 5.97
N LYS A 42 34.57 -52.38 6.83
CA LYS A 42 33.27 -52.99 6.64
C LYS A 42 32.81 -52.67 5.22
N LYS A 43 32.85 -53.69 4.31
CA LYS A 43 32.37 -53.52 2.92
C LYS A 43 30.93 -53.06 2.96
N VAL A 44 30.75 -51.73 2.73
CA VAL A 44 29.41 -51.14 2.62
C VAL A 44 28.71 -51.84 1.44
N PRO A 45 27.50 -52.37 1.64
CA PRO A 45 26.80 -53.06 0.56
C PRO A 45 26.67 -52.16 -0.65
N ALA A 46 26.99 -52.65 -1.83
CA ALA A 46 26.95 -51.89 -3.07
C ALA A 46 25.53 -51.36 -3.32
N VAL A 47 25.37 -50.05 -3.25
CA VAL A 47 24.07 -49.39 -3.47
C VAL A 47 23.79 -49.43 -4.97
N PRO A 48 22.61 -49.91 -5.44
CA PRO A 48 22.24 -49.90 -6.85
C PRO A 48 22.42 -48.51 -7.49
N GLU A 49 22.97 -48.50 -8.72
CA GLU A 49 23.26 -47.25 -9.44
C GLU A 49 22.04 -46.33 -9.58
N SER A 50 20.85 -46.91 -9.77
CA SER A 50 19.58 -46.18 -9.81
C SER A 50 19.29 -45.39 -8.53
N LEU A 51 19.63 -45.96 -7.36
CA LEU A 51 19.50 -45.30 -6.07
C LEU A 51 20.52 -44.16 -5.89
N LEU A 52 21.76 -44.38 -6.36
CA LEU A 52 22.78 -43.32 -6.34
C LEU A 52 22.37 -42.12 -7.22
N LYS A 53 21.86 -42.38 -8.43
CA LYS A 53 21.33 -41.34 -9.32
C LYS A 53 20.17 -40.61 -8.69
N LYS A 54 19.21 -41.31 -8.07
CA LYS A 54 18.08 -40.68 -7.32
C LYS A 54 18.57 -39.84 -6.17
N ARG A 55 19.50 -40.33 -5.34
CA ARG A 55 20.08 -39.56 -4.21
C ARG A 55 20.77 -38.29 -4.71
N LYS A 56 21.56 -38.33 -5.77
CA LYS A 56 22.19 -37.17 -6.40
C LYS A 56 21.15 -36.16 -6.91
N ALA A 57 20.11 -36.63 -7.60
CA ALA A 57 19.02 -35.78 -8.08
C ALA A 57 18.26 -35.10 -6.94
N PHE A 58 17.93 -35.83 -5.87
CA PHE A 58 17.29 -35.26 -4.69
C PHE A 58 18.18 -34.26 -3.96
N ALA A 59 19.47 -34.52 -3.83
CA ALA A 59 20.43 -33.61 -3.26
C ALA A 59 20.52 -32.31 -4.07
N ALA A 60 20.57 -32.43 -5.41
CA ALA A 60 20.59 -31.27 -6.30
C ALA A 60 19.28 -30.44 -6.18
N MET A 61 18.11 -31.09 -6.17
CA MET A 61 16.83 -30.40 -5.97
C MET A 61 16.75 -29.70 -4.60
N LYS A 62 17.22 -30.38 -3.54
CA LYS A 62 17.29 -29.78 -2.19
C LYS A 62 18.19 -28.56 -2.15
N ALA A 63 19.38 -28.66 -2.76
CA ALA A 63 20.31 -27.53 -2.84
C ALA A 63 19.71 -26.34 -3.63
N GLN A 64 19.06 -26.59 -4.76
CA GLN A 64 18.35 -25.57 -5.52
C GLN A 64 17.23 -24.89 -4.71
N ARG A 65 16.43 -25.69 -3.99
CA ARG A 65 15.36 -25.17 -3.12
C ARG A 65 15.92 -24.26 -2.02
N ILE A 66 16.99 -24.69 -1.34
CA ILE A 66 17.65 -23.89 -0.31
C ILE A 66 18.21 -22.59 -0.90
N LYS A 67 18.91 -22.68 -2.04
CA LYS A 67 19.45 -21.51 -2.75
C LYS A 67 18.33 -20.53 -3.10
N LYS A 68 17.21 -21.02 -3.63
CA LYS A 68 16.03 -20.20 -3.94
C LYS A 68 15.46 -19.52 -2.69
N MET A 69 15.29 -20.27 -1.61
CA MET A 69 14.79 -19.70 -0.33
C MET A 69 15.72 -18.60 0.22
N LEU A 70 17.03 -18.80 0.14
CA LEU A 70 18.01 -17.79 0.59
C LEU A 70 17.98 -16.53 -0.28
N THR A 71 17.86 -16.66 -1.60
CA THR A 71 17.72 -15.51 -2.50
C THR A 71 16.41 -14.76 -2.23
N GLU A 72 15.29 -15.47 -2.09
CA GLU A 72 14.01 -14.86 -1.73
C GLU A 72 14.06 -14.14 -0.38
N LYS A 73 14.74 -14.71 0.62
CA LYS A 73 14.92 -14.07 1.92
C LYS A 73 15.73 -12.78 1.81
N LYS A 74 16.79 -12.77 1.00
CA LYS A 74 17.59 -11.57 0.73
C LYS A 74 16.76 -10.49 0.02
N THR A 75 16.04 -10.86 -1.05
CA THR A 75 15.19 -9.91 -1.80
C THR A 75 14.08 -9.34 -0.94
N ARG A 76 13.39 -10.14 -0.12
CA ARG A 76 12.40 -9.65 0.84
C ARG A 76 12.98 -8.64 1.82
N LYS A 77 14.20 -8.85 2.33
CA LYS A 77 14.88 -7.92 3.23
C LYS A 77 15.16 -6.58 2.56
N THR A 78 15.65 -6.59 1.31
CA THR A 78 15.91 -5.35 0.55
C THR A 78 14.63 -4.61 0.20
N THR A 79 13.58 -5.35 -0.24
CA THR A 79 12.27 -4.77 -0.55
C THR A 79 11.63 -4.12 0.67
N ARG A 80 11.71 -4.75 1.87
CA ARG A 80 11.20 -4.14 3.12
C ARG A 80 11.88 -2.82 3.45
N LYS A 81 13.20 -2.74 3.30
CA LYS A 81 13.94 -1.49 3.53
C LYS A 81 13.50 -0.38 2.55
N LEU A 82 13.27 -0.75 1.28
CA LEU A 82 12.78 0.19 0.27
C LEU A 82 11.39 0.70 0.60
N ILE A 83 10.47 -0.20 0.95
CA ILE A 83 9.10 0.12 1.34
C ILE A 83 9.09 1.08 2.53
N TYR A 84 9.87 0.79 3.57
CA TYR A 84 9.99 1.65 4.74
C TYR A 84 10.46 3.06 4.38
N LYS A 85 11.53 3.16 3.57
CA LYS A 85 12.07 4.46 3.13
C LYS A 85 11.04 5.27 2.35
N ARG A 86 10.28 4.61 1.45
CA ARG A 86 9.19 5.28 0.70
C ARG A 86 8.05 5.72 1.61
N ALA A 87 7.61 4.85 2.52
CA ALA A 87 6.54 5.19 3.45
C ALA A 87 6.91 6.39 4.35
N GLU A 88 8.16 6.47 4.80
CA GLU A 88 8.67 7.63 5.54
C GLU A 88 8.64 8.90 4.69
N GLN A 89 9.04 8.81 3.41
CA GLN A 89 8.97 9.94 2.48
C GLN A 89 7.53 10.42 2.28
N TYR A 90 6.59 9.51 2.05
CA TYR A 90 5.17 9.84 1.89
C TYR A 90 4.59 10.49 3.14
N HIS A 91 4.95 10.00 4.32
CA HIS A 91 4.54 10.61 5.57
C HIS A 91 5.05 12.06 5.73
N LYS A 92 6.31 12.30 5.37
CA LYS A 92 6.89 13.66 5.35
C LYS A 92 6.15 14.56 4.36
N GLU A 93 5.83 14.05 3.17
CA GLU A 93 5.10 14.77 2.12
C GLU A 93 3.67 15.15 2.56
N TYR A 94 2.90 14.19 3.11
CA TYR A 94 1.56 14.47 3.65
C TYR A 94 1.58 15.50 4.77
N ARG A 95 2.56 15.42 5.66
CA ARG A 95 2.74 16.39 6.74
C ARG A 95 3.06 17.78 6.19
N GLN A 96 3.89 17.87 5.15
CA GLN A 96 4.22 19.15 4.51
C GLN A 96 3.00 19.76 3.79
N MET A 97 2.22 18.94 3.05
CA MET A 97 0.99 19.40 2.39
C MET A 97 0.02 20.01 3.40
N TYR A 98 -0.28 19.29 4.47
CA TYR A 98 -1.19 19.75 5.51
C TYR A 98 -0.67 21.02 6.23
N ARG A 99 0.62 21.06 6.58
CA ARG A 99 1.23 22.24 7.20
C ARG A 99 1.24 23.44 6.28
N ARG A 100 1.39 23.23 4.97
CA ARG A 100 1.36 24.31 3.98
C ARG A 100 -0.01 24.99 3.96
N GLU A 101 -1.10 24.24 3.92
CA GLU A 101 -2.45 24.78 3.94
C GLU A 101 -2.72 25.59 5.21
N ILE A 102 -2.38 25.05 6.38
CA ILE A 102 -2.53 25.75 7.66
C ILE A 102 -1.71 27.05 7.67
N ARG A 103 -0.47 27.00 7.17
CA ARG A 103 0.41 28.17 7.11
C ARG A 103 -0.18 29.25 6.22
N LEU A 104 -0.64 28.90 5.03
CA LEU A 104 -1.24 29.84 4.07
C LEU A 104 -2.52 30.46 4.63
N SER A 105 -3.38 29.66 5.27
CA SER A 105 -4.58 30.14 5.94
C SER A 105 -4.26 31.12 7.08
N ARG A 106 -3.24 30.85 7.90
CA ARG A 106 -2.79 31.74 8.96
C ARG A 106 -2.20 33.05 8.41
N MET A 107 -1.42 32.96 7.33
CA MET A 107 -0.83 34.13 6.68
C MET A 107 -1.92 35.02 6.08
N ALA A 108 -2.90 34.45 5.40
CA ALA A 108 -4.02 35.19 4.83
C ALA A 108 -4.78 35.96 5.92
N ARG A 109 -5.09 35.34 7.07
CA ARG A 109 -5.75 35.99 8.20
C ARG A 109 -4.96 37.18 8.77
N LYS A 110 -3.61 37.07 8.82
CA LYS A 110 -2.77 38.20 9.30
C LYS A 110 -2.84 39.43 8.41
N VAL A 111 -3.08 39.22 7.11
CA VAL A 111 -3.18 40.32 6.12
C VAL A 111 -4.63 40.75 5.90
N GLY A 112 -5.61 40.17 6.63
CA GLY A 112 -7.03 40.47 6.45
C GLY A 112 -7.68 39.82 5.22
N ASN A 113 -6.98 38.85 4.57
CA ASN A 113 -7.44 38.15 3.38
C ASN A 113 -7.96 36.76 3.70
N TYR A 114 -8.63 36.12 2.70
CA TYR A 114 -9.08 34.74 2.78
C TYR A 114 -8.14 33.84 1.98
N TYR A 115 -7.85 32.66 2.53
CA TYR A 115 -7.19 31.58 1.81
C TYR A 115 -8.24 30.67 1.17
N VAL A 116 -8.21 30.57 -0.16
CA VAL A 116 -9.05 29.63 -0.90
C VAL A 116 -8.20 28.40 -1.20
N PRO A 117 -8.59 27.20 -0.69
CA PRO A 117 -7.87 25.97 -1.00
C PRO A 117 -7.99 25.60 -2.48
N ALA A 118 -7.01 24.85 -2.99
CA ALA A 118 -7.05 24.36 -4.36
C ALA A 118 -8.24 23.40 -4.57
N GLU A 119 -8.78 23.37 -5.79
CA GLU A 119 -9.85 22.45 -6.13
C GLU A 119 -9.43 20.99 -5.90
N PRO A 120 -10.29 20.17 -5.28
CA PRO A 120 -9.98 18.78 -5.03
C PRO A 120 -9.88 18.00 -6.34
N LYS A 121 -8.84 17.16 -6.46
CA LYS A 121 -8.58 16.35 -7.65
C LYS A 121 -9.20 14.96 -7.56
N LEU A 122 -9.51 14.50 -6.35
CA LEU A 122 -10.03 13.17 -6.05
C LEU A 122 -11.42 13.25 -5.45
N ALA A 123 -12.33 12.42 -5.97
CA ALA A 123 -13.63 12.15 -5.36
C ALA A 123 -13.79 10.68 -5.01
N PHE A 124 -14.55 10.40 -3.97
CA PHE A 124 -15.05 9.06 -3.66
C PHE A 124 -16.55 9.05 -3.89
N VAL A 125 -17.03 8.12 -4.69
CA VAL A 125 -18.41 8.04 -5.15
C VAL A 125 -19.04 6.74 -4.64
N ILE A 126 -20.19 6.83 -3.98
CA ILE A 126 -20.93 5.69 -3.42
C ILE A 126 -22.31 5.65 -4.07
N ARG A 127 -22.74 4.49 -4.51
CA ARG A 127 -24.12 4.30 -4.99
C ARG A 127 -25.05 4.07 -3.81
N ILE A 128 -26.09 4.91 -3.67
CA ILE A 128 -27.05 4.85 -2.56
C ILE A 128 -28.43 4.29 -2.94
N ARG A 129 -28.71 4.18 -4.24
CA ARG A 129 -29.98 3.64 -4.76
C ARG A 129 -29.79 2.32 -5.48
N GLY A 130 -30.87 1.54 -5.51
CA GLY A 130 -30.93 0.23 -6.18
C GLY A 130 -30.85 0.31 -7.71
N ILE A 131 -31.13 -0.83 -8.34
CA ILE A 131 -30.97 -1.01 -9.80
C ILE A 131 -32.28 -0.86 -10.59
N ASN A 132 -33.41 -0.90 -9.90
CA ASN A 132 -34.75 -0.85 -10.54
C ASN A 132 -35.15 0.60 -10.88
N GLY A 133 -35.86 0.79 -11.98
CA GLY A 133 -36.39 2.11 -12.39
C GLY A 133 -35.32 3.15 -12.76
N VAL A 134 -34.12 2.72 -13.16
CA VAL A 134 -33.04 3.63 -13.54
C VAL A 134 -33.09 3.95 -15.02
N SER A 135 -33.09 5.25 -15.37
CA SER A 135 -33.09 5.70 -16.78
C SER A 135 -31.87 5.20 -17.55
N PRO A 136 -31.94 4.97 -18.86
CA PRO A 136 -30.84 4.42 -19.65
C PRO A 136 -29.56 5.28 -19.59
N LYS A 137 -29.68 6.60 -19.63
CA LYS A 137 -28.54 7.53 -19.52
C LYS A 137 -27.81 7.36 -18.20
N VAL A 138 -28.53 7.38 -17.08
CA VAL A 138 -27.96 7.20 -15.73
C VAL A 138 -27.37 5.80 -15.57
N ARG A 139 -28.04 4.77 -16.07
CA ARG A 139 -27.56 3.38 -16.04
C ARG A 139 -26.19 3.25 -16.72
N LYS A 140 -26.02 3.88 -17.89
CA LYS A 140 -24.76 3.87 -18.62
C LYS A 140 -23.65 4.56 -17.83
N VAL A 141 -23.93 5.73 -17.24
CA VAL A 141 -22.96 6.45 -16.40
C VAL A 141 -22.54 5.62 -15.18
N LEU A 142 -23.49 5.00 -14.47
CA LEU A 142 -23.20 4.13 -13.34
C LEU A 142 -22.35 2.91 -13.73
N GLN A 143 -22.55 2.36 -14.93
CA GLN A 143 -21.71 1.28 -15.48
C GLN A 143 -20.28 1.77 -15.76
N LEU A 144 -20.11 2.94 -16.36
CA LEU A 144 -18.82 3.54 -16.63
C LEU A 144 -18.04 3.83 -15.32
N LEU A 145 -18.74 4.28 -14.28
CA LEU A 145 -18.20 4.47 -12.94
C LEU A 145 -18.00 3.15 -12.16
N ARG A 146 -18.35 1.99 -12.74
CA ARG A 146 -18.30 0.66 -12.10
C ARG A 146 -19.20 0.51 -10.86
N LEU A 147 -20.22 1.33 -10.73
CA LEU A 147 -21.19 1.34 -9.64
C LEU A 147 -22.42 0.49 -9.99
N ARG A 148 -22.24 -0.83 -10.12
CA ARG A 148 -23.32 -1.74 -10.56
C ARG A 148 -24.32 -2.09 -9.47
N GLN A 149 -23.88 -2.15 -8.22
CA GLN A 149 -24.70 -2.55 -7.07
C GLN A 149 -24.81 -1.40 -6.06
N ILE A 150 -25.84 -1.45 -5.23
CA ILE A 150 -25.98 -0.53 -4.10
C ILE A 150 -24.80 -0.67 -3.15
N PHE A 151 -24.38 0.44 -2.52
CA PHE A 151 -23.25 0.56 -1.61
C PHE A 151 -21.89 0.19 -2.23
N ASN A 152 -21.79 0.11 -3.54
CA ASN A 152 -20.48 0.09 -4.19
C ASN A 152 -19.88 1.49 -4.15
N GLY A 153 -18.57 1.56 -3.81
CA GLY A 153 -17.78 2.78 -3.81
C GLY A 153 -16.62 2.71 -4.79
N VAL A 154 -16.26 3.82 -5.42
CA VAL A 154 -15.14 3.92 -6.36
C VAL A 154 -14.47 5.28 -6.22
N PHE A 155 -13.14 5.32 -6.37
CA PHE A 155 -12.41 6.58 -6.52
C PHE A 155 -12.52 7.10 -7.94
N VAL A 156 -12.70 8.40 -8.08
CA VAL A 156 -12.85 9.08 -9.38
C VAL A 156 -11.92 10.29 -9.41
N LYS A 157 -11.14 10.42 -10.47
CA LYS A 157 -10.39 11.65 -10.75
C LYS A 157 -11.36 12.71 -11.25
N LEU A 158 -11.34 13.87 -10.62
CA LEU A 158 -12.19 15.00 -11.02
C LEU A 158 -11.63 15.70 -12.26
N ASN A 159 -12.44 15.72 -13.30
CA ASN A 159 -12.27 16.45 -14.53
C ASN A 159 -13.64 17.01 -14.93
N LYS A 160 -13.71 17.99 -15.84
CA LYS A 160 -14.97 18.52 -16.35
C LYS A 160 -15.93 17.41 -16.86
N ALA A 161 -15.40 16.42 -17.58
CA ALA A 161 -16.19 15.28 -18.06
C ALA A 161 -16.72 14.40 -16.91
N SER A 162 -15.87 14.08 -15.91
CA SER A 162 -16.30 13.26 -14.76
C SER A 162 -17.34 13.99 -13.89
N ILE A 163 -17.18 15.30 -13.70
CA ILE A 163 -18.16 16.12 -12.98
C ILE A 163 -19.51 16.10 -13.70
N ASN A 164 -19.56 16.21 -15.03
CA ASN A 164 -20.78 16.10 -15.81
C ASN A 164 -21.44 14.71 -15.67
N MET A 165 -20.63 13.64 -15.65
CA MET A 165 -21.15 12.28 -15.37
C MET A 165 -21.73 12.18 -13.95
N LEU A 166 -21.08 12.78 -12.95
CA LEU A 166 -21.58 12.79 -11.57
C LEU A 166 -22.90 13.55 -11.47
N ARG A 167 -23.04 14.70 -12.14
CA ARG A 167 -24.31 15.46 -12.20
C ARG A 167 -25.47 14.65 -12.79
N ILE A 168 -25.22 13.89 -13.87
CA ILE A 168 -26.25 13.03 -14.47
C ILE A 168 -26.69 11.91 -13.50
N ALA A 169 -25.76 11.36 -12.72
CA ALA A 169 -26.03 10.28 -11.78
C ALA A 169 -26.40 10.75 -10.37
N GLU A 170 -26.44 12.04 -10.12
CA GLU A 170 -26.57 12.67 -8.80
C GLU A 170 -27.68 12.10 -7.92
N PRO A 171 -28.92 11.84 -8.38
CA PRO A 171 -29.97 11.29 -7.55
C PRO A 171 -29.72 9.85 -7.06
N TYR A 172 -28.74 9.15 -7.64
CA TYR A 172 -28.41 7.74 -7.35
C TYR A 172 -27.13 7.54 -6.58
N ILE A 173 -26.34 8.61 -6.44
CA ILE A 173 -25.00 8.57 -5.82
C ILE A 173 -24.87 9.58 -4.68
N ALA A 174 -24.00 9.28 -3.76
CA ALA A 174 -23.43 10.24 -2.82
C ALA A 174 -21.93 10.32 -3.09
N TRP A 175 -21.40 11.52 -3.24
CA TRP A 175 -19.99 11.69 -3.52
C TRP A 175 -19.40 12.88 -2.76
N GLY A 176 -18.08 12.91 -2.66
CA GLY A 176 -17.37 14.00 -1.98
C GLY A 176 -15.87 13.71 -1.93
N TYR A 177 -15.16 14.50 -1.14
CA TYR A 177 -13.71 14.54 -1.12
C TYR A 177 -13.16 13.71 0.05
N PRO A 178 -12.53 12.55 -0.23
CA PRO A 178 -12.02 11.69 0.82
C PRO A 178 -10.72 12.26 1.40
N ASN A 179 -10.58 12.23 2.71
CA ASN A 179 -9.31 12.53 3.39
C ASN A 179 -8.38 11.32 3.36
N LEU A 180 -7.10 11.53 3.66
CA LEU A 180 -6.08 10.47 3.68
C LEU A 180 -6.47 9.28 4.56
N LYS A 181 -7.07 9.54 5.74
CA LYS A 181 -7.52 8.51 6.66
C LYS A 181 -8.59 7.62 6.01
N SER A 182 -9.58 8.23 5.36
CA SER A 182 -10.64 7.48 4.66
C SER A 182 -10.09 6.62 3.51
N VAL A 183 -9.15 7.14 2.72
CA VAL A 183 -8.50 6.38 1.65
C VAL A 183 -7.74 5.18 2.22
N ARG A 184 -6.95 5.38 3.27
CA ARG A 184 -6.20 4.30 3.94
C ARG A 184 -7.14 3.24 4.49
N GLU A 185 -8.13 3.62 5.27
CA GLU A 185 -9.08 2.70 5.89
C GLU A 185 -9.85 1.88 4.84
N LEU A 186 -10.29 2.48 3.75
CA LEU A 186 -10.96 1.79 2.65
C LEU A 186 -10.05 0.74 2.01
N ILE A 187 -8.81 1.09 1.70
CA ILE A 187 -7.88 0.18 1.03
C ILE A 187 -7.44 -0.95 1.96
N TYR A 188 -7.12 -0.67 3.22
CA TYR A 188 -6.70 -1.69 4.17
C TYR A 188 -7.82 -2.64 4.56
N LYS A 189 -9.02 -2.13 4.81
CA LYS A 189 -10.13 -2.95 5.33
C LYS A 189 -10.92 -3.63 4.23
N ARG A 190 -11.17 -2.94 3.12
CA ARG A 190 -12.04 -3.41 2.03
C ARG A 190 -11.36 -3.41 0.67
N GLY A 191 -10.03 -3.36 0.64
CA GLY A 191 -9.25 -3.39 -0.58
C GLY A 191 -9.19 -4.77 -1.20
N TYR A 192 -9.66 -4.87 -2.44
CA TYR A 192 -9.53 -6.05 -3.29
C TYR A 192 -8.90 -5.65 -4.61
N GLY A 193 -7.98 -6.46 -5.09
CA GLY A 193 -7.35 -6.31 -6.39
C GLY A 193 -8.03 -7.15 -7.47
N LYS A 194 -7.99 -6.66 -8.71
CA LYS A 194 -8.39 -7.41 -9.90
C LYS A 194 -7.17 -8.12 -10.48
N ILE A 195 -7.04 -9.41 -10.24
CA ILE A 195 -5.96 -10.25 -10.75
C ILE A 195 -6.58 -11.33 -11.63
N ARG A 196 -6.17 -11.44 -12.90
CA ARG A 196 -6.71 -12.40 -13.87
C ARG A 196 -8.26 -12.41 -13.92
N LYS A 197 -8.88 -11.21 -13.90
CA LYS A 197 -10.34 -11.00 -13.84
C LYS A 197 -11.03 -11.47 -12.55
N GLN A 198 -10.29 -11.99 -11.57
CA GLN A 198 -10.80 -12.41 -10.26
C GLN A 198 -10.64 -11.31 -9.21
N ARG A 199 -11.50 -11.33 -8.20
CA ARG A 199 -11.46 -10.44 -7.03
C ARG A 199 -10.65 -11.11 -5.91
N ILE A 200 -9.47 -10.59 -5.60
CA ILE A 200 -8.55 -11.14 -4.60
C ILE A 200 -8.29 -10.08 -3.54
N ALA A 201 -8.33 -10.44 -2.26
CA ALA A 201 -8.02 -9.53 -1.16
C ALA A 201 -6.55 -9.09 -1.20
N LEU A 202 -6.27 -7.85 -0.82
CA LEU A 202 -4.91 -7.29 -0.76
C LEU A 202 -4.24 -7.71 0.55
N THR A 203 -3.83 -8.97 0.67
CA THR A 203 -3.14 -9.52 1.85
C THR A 203 -1.64 -9.26 1.80
N ASP A 204 -1.04 -9.36 0.61
CA ASP A 204 0.40 -9.30 0.43
C ASP A 204 0.83 -8.23 -0.58
N ASN A 205 1.96 -7.59 -0.31
CA ASN A 205 2.55 -6.62 -1.24
C ASN A 205 3.06 -7.27 -2.54
N ASP A 206 3.41 -8.55 -2.51
CA ASP A 206 3.89 -9.29 -3.69
C ASP A 206 2.84 -9.32 -4.82
N MET A 207 1.54 -9.40 -4.48
CA MET A 207 0.46 -9.34 -5.45
C MET A 207 0.36 -7.99 -6.14
N ILE A 208 0.57 -6.92 -5.37
CA ILE A 208 0.57 -5.54 -5.88
C ILE A 208 1.78 -5.36 -6.81
N GLN A 209 2.96 -5.80 -6.37
CA GLN A 209 4.18 -5.71 -7.16
C GLN A 209 4.09 -6.47 -8.48
N LYS A 210 3.53 -7.69 -8.50
CA LYS A 210 3.32 -8.47 -9.73
C LYS A 210 2.37 -7.80 -10.71
N SER A 211 1.34 -7.10 -10.21
CA SER A 211 0.31 -6.48 -11.06
C SER A 211 0.65 -5.05 -11.48
N LEU A 212 1.19 -4.27 -10.56
CA LEU A 212 1.44 -2.82 -10.73
C LEU A 212 2.92 -2.44 -10.72
N GLY A 213 3.83 -3.41 -10.62
CA GLY A 213 5.27 -3.17 -10.58
C GLY A 213 5.80 -2.36 -11.78
N LYS A 214 5.20 -2.54 -12.97
CA LYS A 214 5.49 -1.75 -14.17
C LYS A 214 5.25 -0.25 -13.99
N TYR A 215 4.40 0.15 -13.05
CA TYR A 215 4.12 1.54 -12.71
C TYR A 215 4.93 2.04 -11.51
N GLY A 216 5.86 1.22 -10.98
CA GLY A 216 6.65 1.55 -9.80
C GLY A 216 5.92 1.39 -8.46
N ILE A 217 4.70 0.84 -8.46
CA ILE A 217 3.89 0.59 -7.27
C ILE A 217 4.25 -0.81 -6.74
N ILE A 218 4.87 -0.86 -5.57
CA ILE A 218 5.40 -2.09 -4.96
C ILE A 218 4.58 -2.52 -3.75
N CYS A 219 3.99 -1.58 -3.03
CA CYS A 219 3.29 -1.83 -1.78
C CYS A 219 1.93 -1.12 -1.70
N VAL A 220 1.18 -1.44 -0.64
CA VAL A 220 -0.12 -0.80 -0.38
C VAL A 220 0.02 0.71 -0.15
N GLU A 221 1.10 1.16 0.50
CA GLU A 221 1.32 2.59 0.74
C GLU A 221 1.60 3.35 -0.55
N ASP A 222 2.34 2.76 -1.52
CA ASP A 222 2.51 3.34 -2.85
C ASP A 222 1.15 3.49 -3.57
N LEU A 223 0.29 2.47 -3.43
CA LEU A 223 -1.06 2.48 -4.01
C LEU A 223 -1.92 3.60 -3.40
N ILE A 224 -1.88 3.76 -2.07
CA ILE A 224 -2.59 4.83 -1.35
C ILE A 224 -2.08 6.19 -1.81
N HIS A 225 -0.76 6.35 -1.90
CA HIS A 225 -0.14 7.59 -2.33
C HIS A 225 -0.57 7.99 -3.75
N GLU A 226 -0.52 7.04 -4.69
CA GLU A 226 -0.91 7.26 -6.09
C GLU A 226 -2.40 7.64 -6.23
N ILE A 227 -3.27 7.04 -5.42
CA ILE A 227 -4.71 7.38 -5.42
C ILE A 227 -4.95 8.74 -4.77
N TYR A 228 -4.37 8.99 -3.60
CA TYR A 228 -4.62 10.23 -2.85
C TYR A 228 -4.08 11.46 -3.57
N THR A 229 -2.88 11.38 -4.13
CA THR A 229 -2.25 12.48 -4.88
C THR A 229 -2.72 12.60 -6.33
N VAL A 230 -3.53 11.63 -6.81
CA VAL A 230 -3.95 11.52 -8.22
C VAL A 230 -2.75 11.55 -9.17
N GLY A 231 -1.81 10.64 -8.95
CA GLY A 231 -0.56 10.57 -9.70
C GLY A 231 -0.72 10.18 -11.17
N LYS A 232 0.40 10.06 -11.85
CA LYS A 232 0.47 9.72 -13.30
C LYS A 232 -0.17 8.37 -13.61
N ASN A 233 -0.05 7.41 -12.70
CA ASN A 233 -0.53 6.04 -12.88
C ASN A 233 -1.89 5.79 -12.21
N PHE A 234 -2.62 6.85 -11.82
CA PHE A 234 -3.92 6.75 -11.17
C PHE A 234 -4.90 5.81 -11.89
N LYS A 235 -4.96 5.89 -13.24
CA LYS A 235 -5.82 5.02 -14.04
C LYS A 235 -5.48 3.54 -13.84
N GLY A 236 -4.19 3.20 -13.83
CA GLY A 236 -3.73 1.82 -13.61
C GLY A 236 -4.06 1.33 -12.19
N ALA A 237 -3.74 2.15 -11.19
CA ALA A 237 -4.02 1.89 -9.77
C ALA A 237 -5.52 1.72 -9.49
N ASN A 238 -6.34 2.63 -10.02
CA ASN A 238 -7.79 2.59 -9.84
C ASN A 238 -8.45 1.41 -10.58
N ASN A 239 -7.96 1.04 -11.78
CA ASN A 239 -8.45 -0.14 -12.49
C ASN A 239 -8.06 -1.46 -11.82
N PHE A 240 -6.92 -1.49 -11.16
CA PHE A 240 -6.50 -2.64 -10.36
C PHE A 240 -7.41 -2.83 -9.14
N LEU A 241 -7.82 -1.76 -8.48
CA LEU A 241 -8.77 -1.83 -7.37
C LEU A 241 -10.15 -2.25 -7.84
N TRP A 242 -10.66 -3.29 -7.20
CA TRP A 242 -12.07 -3.67 -7.34
C TRP A 242 -12.95 -2.62 -6.68
N PRO A 243 -14.17 -2.34 -7.21
CA PRO A 243 -15.12 -1.47 -6.51
C PRO A 243 -15.34 -1.91 -5.06
N PHE A 244 -15.25 -0.98 -4.13
CA PHE A 244 -15.39 -1.28 -2.71
C PHE A 244 -16.84 -1.67 -2.41
N LYS A 245 -17.04 -2.83 -1.81
CA LYS A 245 -18.36 -3.25 -1.31
C LYS A 245 -18.50 -2.77 0.13
N LEU A 246 -19.22 -1.67 0.31
CA LEU A 246 -19.48 -1.10 1.62
C LEU A 246 -20.71 -1.76 2.26
N SER A 247 -20.79 -1.69 3.58
CA SER A 247 -21.99 -2.06 4.32
C SER A 247 -23.02 -0.91 4.30
N SER A 248 -24.27 -1.18 4.70
CA SER A 248 -25.24 -0.12 4.95
C SER A 248 -24.71 0.82 6.05
N PRO A 249 -25.01 2.12 5.99
CA PRO A 249 -24.53 3.04 6.99
C PRO A 249 -25.16 2.73 8.36
N ARG A 250 -24.33 2.66 9.40
CA ARG A 250 -24.80 2.48 10.78
C ARG A 250 -25.67 3.70 11.16
N GLY A 251 -26.86 3.43 11.70
CA GLY A 251 -27.85 4.46 11.99
C GLY A 251 -28.68 4.91 10.79
N GLY A 252 -28.59 4.17 9.66
CA GLY A 252 -29.40 4.41 8.45
C GLY A 252 -29.00 5.64 7.65
N MET A 253 -29.82 5.97 6.68
CA MET A 253 -29.78 7.18 5.86
C MET A 253 -30.96 8.08 6.23
N ASN A 254 -30.84 9.39 6.09
CA ASN A 254 -31.92 10.33 6.32
C ASN A 254 -32.97 10.19 5.22
N LYS A 255 -32.69 10.68 4.02
CA LYS A 255 -33.58 10.62 2.87
C LYS A 255 -32.79 10.42 1.58
N LYS A 256 -32.98 9.29 0.92
CA LYS A 256 -32.22 8.94 -0.30
C LYS A 256 -32.65 9.71 -1.55
N THR A 257 -33.83 10.32 -1.51
CA THR A 257 -34.43 10.98 -2.66
C THR A 257 -34.05 12.44 -2.80
N THR A 258 -33.78 13.09 -1.69
CA THR A 258 -33.43 14.52 -1.61
C THR A 258 -31.91 14.72 -1.65
N HIS A 259 -31.53 15.88 -2.19
CA HIS A 259 -30.13 16.29 -2.24
C HIS A 259 -29.58 16.61 -0.83
N PHE A 260 -28.27 16.45 -0.64
CA PHE A 260 -27.63 16.71 0.65
C PHE A 260 -27.85 18.14 1.16
N VAL A 261 -27.82 19.13 0.28
CA VAL A 261 -28.07 20.54 0.61
C VAL A 261 -29.49 20.74 1.17
N GLU A 262 -30.45 19.95 0.73
CA GLU A 262 -31.85 19.97 1.19
C GLU A 262 -32.10 19.04 2.41
N GLY A 263 -31.05 18.57 3.05
CA GLY A 263 -31.12 17.67 4.21
C GLY A 263 -31.25 16.17 3.86
N GLY A 264 -31.07 15.80 2.61
CA GLY A 264 -31.02 14.39 2.15
C GLY A 264 -29.62 13.78 2.15
N ASP A 265 -29.46 12.69 1.42
CA ASP A 265 -28.20 11.94 1.34
C ASP A 265 -27.60 11.90 -0.08
N ALA A 266 -28.32 12.35 -1.12
CA ALA A 266 -27.89 12.29 -2.51
C ALA A 266 -26.97 13.48 -2.88
N GLY A 267 -26.14 13.26 -3.89
CA GLY A 267 -25.34 14.32 -4.50
C GLY A 267 -24.00 14.59 -3.82
N ASN A 268 -23.51 15.82 -4.04
CA ASN A 268 -22.23 16.25 -3.48
C ASN A 268 -22.35 16.54 -1.98
N ARG A 269 -21.49 15.90 -1.19
CA ARG A 269 -21.41 16.08 0.26
C ARG A 269 -20.09 16.72 0.70
N GLU A 270 -19.25 17.07 -0.24
CA GLU A 270 -17.93 17.63 0.03
C GLU A 270 -17.16 16.80 1.08
N ASP A 271 -16.64 17.40 2.12
CA ASP A 271 -15.89 16.73 3.19
C ASP A 271 -16.76 15.84 4.09
N GLN A 272 -18.08 16.04 4.11
CA GLN A 272 -19.01 15.21 4.91
C GLN A 272 -19.07 13.75 4.42
N ILE A 273 -18.59 13.45 3.24
CA ILE A 273 -18.45 12.08 2.75
C ILE A 273 -17.60 11.22 3.68
N ASN A 274 -16.61 11.79 4.36
CA ASN A 274 -15.74 11.09 5.29
C ASN A 274 -16.51 10.52 6.51
N ARG A 275 -17.54 11.22 6.96
CA ARG A 275 -18.44 10.75 8.03
C ARG A 275 -19.25 9.56 7.55
N MET A 276 -19.77 9.62 6.30
CA MET A 276 -20.51 8.52 5.70
C MET A 276 -19.62 7.28 5.48
N ILE A 277 -18.41 7.45 4.96
CA ILE A 277 -17.45 6.36 4.79
C ILE A 277 -17.20 5.63 6.10
N ARG A 278 -16.96 6.33 7.21
CA ARG A 278 -16.75 5.71 8.53
C ARG A 278 -17.96 4.92 9.03
N ARG A 279 -19.19 5.35 8.69
CA ARG A 279 -20.42 4.63 9.07
C ARG A 279 -20.65 3.38 8.21
N MET A 280 -20.05 3.32 7.01
CA MET A 280 -20.24 2.23 6.02
C MET A 280 -19.05 1.26 5.93
N ASN A 281 -17.91 1.63 6.49
CA ASN A 281 -16.66 0.85 6.42
C ASN A 281 -16.49 -0.22 7.55
#